data_88d6a9700c027cca8af6edf9c276b1f6
#
_entry.id   88d6a9700c027cca8af6edf9c276b1f6
#
_cell.length_a   1.000
_cell.length_b   1.000
_cell.length_c   1.000
_cell.angle_alpha   90.00
_cell.angle_beta   90.00
_cell.angle_gamma   90.00
#
_symmetry.space_group_name_H-M   'P 1'
#
loop_
_entity.id
_entity.type
_entity.pdbx_description
1 polymer ?
#
loop_
_entity_poly.entity_id
_entity_poly.type
_entity_poly.pdbx_seq_one_letter_code
_entity_poly.pdbx_strand_id
1 'polypeptide(L)'
;TIALSLANNASNGIEPSFAHHYVRNVIKTGKKTKESVDVYSYELLAYRALVNPKAMPYGTDPETQLPDYFITADDINPTQHVDIQAAAQRWIDSSISKTANVPTDFPYEEFKHIYMYAYEQGLKGCTTFRFNPEAFQGVLVKEKDLENTLYEFVLEDGSVVQLRGNE
;
A
#
# COMPACT_ATOMS: atom_id res chain seq x y z
N THR A 1 18.66 2.10 9.11
CA THR A 1 17.39 2.53 8.51
C THR A 1 16.60 3.33 9.52
N ILE A 2 16.09 4.49 9.13
CA ILE A 2 15.20 5.33 9.95
C ILE A 2 13.78 4.95 9.59
N ALA A 3 13.01 4.47 10.55
CA ALA A 3 11.59 4.21 10.38
C ALA A 3 10.79 5.46 10.73
N LEU A 4 9.90 5.89 9.85
CA LEU A 4 8.98 7.01 10.09
C LEU A 4 7.75 6.58 10.87
N SER A 5 7.40 5.31 10.84
CA SER A 5 6.31 4.76 11.63
C SER A 5 6.80 3.60 12.47
N LEU A 6 6.41 3.58 13.72
CA LEU A 6 6.92 2.63 14.70
C LEU A 6 6.12 1.34 14.76
N ALA A 7 5.00 1.26 14.07
CA ALA A 7 4.11 0.16 14.36
C ALA A 7 3.40 -0.36 13.13
N ASN A 8 3.17 -1.66 13.09
CA ASN A 8 2.38 -2.38 12.11
C ASN A 8 2.73 -2.11 10.64
N ASN A 9 3.84 -1.43 10.37
CA ASN A 9 4.30 -1.16 9.04
C ASN A 9 4.86 -2.41 8.37
N ALA A 10 4.55 -2.55 7.10
CA ALA A 10 5.17 -3.55 6.23
C ALA A 10 6.62 -3.17 5.84
N SER A 11 7.00 -1.91 5.99
CA SER A 11 8.31 -1.36 5.67
C SER A 11 9.02 -0.80 6.90
N ASN A 12 10.35 -0.84 6.89
CA ASN A 12 11.24 -0.26 7.90
C ASN A 12 11.98 0.98 7.38
N GLY A 13 11.54 1.57 6.28
CA GLY A 13 12.13 2.73 5.65
C GLY A 13 11.41 4.03 5.96
N ILE A 14 11.54 4.98 5.03
CA ILE A 14 10.87 6.29 5.06
C ILE A 14 9.59 6.31 4.24
N GLU A 15 9.07 5.16 3.87
CA GLU A 15 7.84 5.00 3.12
C GLU A 15 6.62 5.37 3.98
N PRO A 16 5.60 5.98 3.39
CA PRO A 16 4.31 6.16 4.03
C PRO A 16 3.61 4.82 4.23
N SER A 17 2.57 4.80 5.05
CA SER A 17 1.77 3.59 5.28
C SER A 17 1.18 3.07 3.97
N PHE A 18 1.29 1.76 3.76
CA PHE A 18 0.71 1.08 2.59
C PHE A 18 -0.82 1.20 2.59
N ALA A 19 -1.44 0.93 3.73
CA ALA A 19 -2.87 1.08 3.95
C ALA A 19 -3.12 1.28 5.45
N HIS A 20 -4.23 1.92 5.82
CA HIS A 20 -4.63 2.05 7.21
C HIS A 20 -5.28 0.78 7.77
N HIS A 21 -5.80 -0.07 6.90
CA HIS A 21 -6.26 -1.42 7.20
C HIS A 21 -5.86 -2.36 6.06
N TYR A 22 -5.35 -3.54 6.40
CA TYR A 22 -5.06 -4.61 5.43
C TYR A 22 -5.02 -5.97 6.13
N VAL A 23 -5.14 -7.02 5.35
CA VAL A 23 -5.02 -8.41 5.82
C VAL A 23 -3.60 -8.90 5.58
N ARG A 24 -2.98 -9.47 6.59
CA ARG A 24 -1.65 -10.06 6.52
C ARG A 24 -1.70 -11.55 6.80
N ASN A 25 -1.07 -12.32 5.92
CA ASN A 25 -0.88 -13.74 6.14
C ASN A 25 0.36 -13.99 7.03
N VAL A 26 0.15 -14.59 8.18
CA VAL A 26 1.21 -14.92 9.12
C VAL A 26 1.28 -16.42 9.38
N ILE A 27 2.47 -16.94 9.64
CA ILE A 27 2.67 -18.32 10.09
C ILE A 27 2.91 -18.26 11.59
N LYS A 28 1.98 -18.79 12.37
CA LYS A 28 2.15 -18.89 13.83
C LYS A 28 3.24 -19.90 14.17
N THR A 29 4.04 -19.57 15.18
CA THR A 29 5.10 -20.45 15.70
C THR A 29 4.53 -21.84 16.00
N GLY A 30 5.14 -22.86 15.39
CA GLY A 30 4.73 -24.26 15.55
C GLY A 30 3.62 -24.74 14.59
N LYS A 31 3.10 -23.89 13.71
CA LYS A 31 2.14 -24.28 12.67
C LYS A 31 2.76 -24.15 11.28
N LYS A 32 2.35 -25.03 10.36
CA LYS A 32 2.73 -24.95 8.94
C LYS A 32 1.72 -24.18 8.07
N THR A 33 0.56 -23.87 8.63
CA THR A 33 -0.53 -23.18 7.93
C THR A 33 -0.44 -21.68 8.12
N LYS A 34 -0.72 -20.94 7.06
CA LYS A 34 -0.89 -19.49 7.09
C LYS A 34 -2.24 -19.16 7.73
N GLU A 35 -2.26 -18.13 8.53
CA GLU A 35 -3.46 -17.56 9.15
C GLU A 35 -3.54 -16.09 8.75
N SER A 36 -4.72 -15.63 8.34
CA SER A 36 -4.96 -14.25 7.98
C SER A 36 -5.25 -13.43 9.25
N VAL A 37 -4.60 -12.29 9.37
CA VAL A 37 -4.75 -11.37 10.50
C VAL A 37 -4.99 -9.97 9.97
N ASP A 38 -6.02 -9.31 10.50
CA ASP A 38 -6.29 -7.90 10.23
C ASP A 38 -5.23 -7.02 10.91
N VAL A 39 -4.71 -6.08 10.16
CA VAL A 39 -3.74 -5.10 10.63
C VAL A 39 -4.28 -3.70 10.42
N TYR A 40 -4.33 -2.94 11.51
CA TYR A 40 -4.77 -1.54 11.51
C TYR A 40 -3.58 -0.63 11.82
N SER A 41 -3.51 0.52 11.14
CA SER A 41 -2.52 1.54 11.49
C SER A 41 -2.82 2.12 12.88
N TYR A 42 -1.78 2.56 13.60
CA TYR A 42 -1.99 3.19 14.91
C TYR A 42 -2.76 4.49 14.81
N GLU A 43 -2.57 5.23 13.75
CA GLU A 43 -3.28 6.47 13.46
C GLU A 43 -4.78 6.21 13.38
N LEU A 44 -5.18 5.15 12.67
CA LEU A 44 -6.58 4.75 12.58
C LEU A 44 -7.13 4.28 13.93
N LEU A 45 -6.37 3.46 14.65
CA LEU A 45 -6.78 2.99 15.98
C LEU A 45 -6.95 4.16 16.96
N ALA A 46 -6.02 5.12 16.96
CA ALA A 46 -6.11 6.32 17.79
C ALA A 46 -7.31 7.20 17.40
N TYR A 47 -7.53 7.39 16.10
CA TYR A 47 -8.67 8.17 15.61
C TYR A 47 -10.00 7.51 16.02
N ARG A 48 -10.12 6.20 15.88
CA ARG A 48 -11.31 5.45 16.30
C ARG A 48 -11.54 5.52 17.81
N ALA A 49 -10.48 5.47 18.60
CA ALA A 49 -10.59 5.53 20.06
C ALA A 49 -10.94 6.93 20.59
N LEU A 50 -10.46 7.98 19.93
CA LEU A 50 -10.53 9.35 20.46
C LEU A 50 -11.57 10.23 19.77
N VAL A 51 -11.90 9.96 18.50
CA VAL A 51 -12.71 10.87 17.68
C VAL A 51 -13.95 10.18 17.13
N ASN A 52 -13.77 9.11 16.34
CA ASN A 52 -14.89 8.44 15.67
C ASN A 52 -14.74 6.91 15.70
N PRO A 53 -15.42 6.21 16.61
CA PRO A 53 -15.35 4.76 16.73
C PRO A 53 -15.84 4.00 15.49
N LYS A 54 -16.65 4.63 14.64
CA LYS A 54 -17.20 4.03 13.42
C LYS A 54 -16.30 4.22 12.19
N ALA A 55 -15.24 5.03 12.31
CA ALA A 55 -14.38 5.35 11.17
C ALA A 55 -13.74 4.10 10.57
N MET A 56 -13.82 3.97 9.26
CA MET A 56 -13.25 2.86 8.50
C MET A 56 -12.51 3.39 7.26
N PRO A 57 -11.38 2.81 6.91
CA PRO A 57 -10.78 3.03 5.59
C PRO A 57 -11.84 2.69 4.53
N TYR A 58 -11.96 3.52 3.53
CA TYR A 58 -12.93 3.35 2.42
C TYR A 58 -14.41 3.48 2.80
N GLY A 59 -14.73 3.99 3.97
CA GLY A 59 -16.09 4.34 4.34
C GLY A 59 -16.70 5.33 3.36
N THR A 60 -17.86 5.01 2.79
CA THR A 60 -18.59 5.89 1.85
C THR A 60 -19.59 6.77 2.57
N ASP A 61 -20.02 6.36 3.74
CA ASP A 61 -20.96 7.11 4.55
C ASP A 61 -20.24 8.21 5.34
N PRO A 62 -20.82 9.42 5.44
CA PRO A 62 -20.21 10.52 6.20
C PRO A 62 -19.86 10.17 7.64
N GLU A 63 -20.61 9.24 8.27
CA GLU A 63 -20.35 8.77 9.64
C GLU A 63 -19.15 7.83 9.76
N THR A 64 -18.75 7.16 8.68
CA THR A 64 -17.68 6.17 8.65
C THR A 64 -16.45 6.66 7.90
N GLN A 65 -16.57 7.72 7.13
CA GLN A 65 -15.51 8.27 6.31
C GLN A 65 -14.36 8.80 7.16
N LEU A 66 -13.14 8.52 6.73
CA LEU A 66 -11.93 9.13 7.30
C LEU A 66 -11.71 10.52 6.73
N PRO A 67 -11.17 11.44 7.53
CA PRO A 67 -10.72 12.75 7.04
C PRO A 67 -9.64 12.63 5.95
N ASP A 68 -9.57 13.63 5.07
CA ASP A 68 -8.66 13.67 3.92
C ASP A 68 -7.17 13.59 4.27
N TYR A 69 -6.81 13.83 5.52
CA TYR A 69 -5.41 13.68 5.97
C TYR A 69 -4.99 12.21 6.23
N PHE A 70 -5.93 11.26 6.18
CA PHE A 70 -5.62 9.84 6.19
C PHE A 70 -5.25 9.38 4.79
N ILE A 71 -4.02 9.66 4.39
CA ILE A 71 -3.46 9.28 3.10
C ILE A 71 -2.58 8.05 3.22
N THR A 72 -2.52 7.28 2.16
CA THR A 72 -1.67 6.09 2.02
C THR A 72 -0.60 6.29 0.94
N ALA A 73 0.30 5.34 0.80
CA ALA A 73 1.36 5.41 -0.20
C ALA A 73 0.84 5.55 -1.64
N ASP A 74 -0.33 5.01 -1.93
CA ASP A 74 -0.92 5.04 -3.27
C ASP A 74 -1.66 6.36 -3.57
N ASP A 75 -2.01 7.11 -2.52
CA ASP A 75 -2.64 8.43 -2.67
C ASP A 75 -1.62 9.54 -2.98
N ILE A 76 -0.33 9.22 -2.87
CA ILE A 76 0.78 10.15 -3.06
C ILE A 76 1.30 10.03 -4.49
N ASN A 77 1.48 11.17 -5.17
CA ASN A 77 2.05 11.18 -6.50
C ASN A 77 3.49 10.60 -6.48
N PRO A 78 3.88 9.75 -7.44
CA PRO A 78 5.21 9.16 -7.52
C PRO A 78 6.37 10.16 -7.44
N THR A 79 6.21 11.37 -7.99
CA THR A 79 7.23 12.42 -7.87
C THR A 79 7.41 12.91 -6.44
N GLN A 80 6.36 12.99 -5.65
CA GLN A 80 6.45 13.37 -4.23
C GLN A 80 7.19 12.32 -3.40
N HIS A 81 7.10 11.03 -3.77
CA HIS A 81 7.94 9.99 -3.18
C HIS A 81 9.42 10.22 -3.47
N VAL A 82 9.75 10.70 -4.68
CA VAL A 82 11.13 11.08 -5.06
C VAL A 82 11.57 12.32 -4.29
N ASP A 83 10.73 13.33 -4.15
CA ASP A 83 11.07 14.59 -3.48
C ASP A 83 11.44 14.37 -2.01
N ILE A 84 10.69 13.58 -1.27
CA ILE A 84 11.02 13.28 0.13
C ILE A 84 12.33 12.49 0.24
N GLN A 85 12.59 11.57 -0.68
CA GLN A 85 13.83 10.84 -0.73
C GLN A 85 15.01 11.77 -1.06
N ALA A 86 14.83 12.69 -2.01
CA ALA A 86 15.84 13.67 -2.40
C ALA A 86 16.19 14.63 -1.26
N ALA A 87 15.19 15.07 -0.50
CA ALA A 87 15.40 15.90 0.68
C ALA A 87 16.28 15.19 1.73
N ALA A 88 16.04 13.89 1.96
CA ALA A 88 16.87 13.10 2.86
C ALA A 88 18.26 12.78 2.28
N GLN A 89 18.36 12.53 0.97
CA GLN A 89 19.64 12.15 0.31
C GLN A 89 20.71 13.22 0.43
N ARG A 90 20.35 14.49 0.58
CA ARG A 90 21.31 15.60 0.79
C ARG A 90 22.13 15.42 2.06
N TRP A 91 21.66 14.65 3.02
CA TRP A 91 22.27 14.47 4.34
C TRP A 91 22.75 13.04 4.58
N ILE A 92 22.61 12.17 3.60
CA ILE A 92 22.94 10.75 3.71
C ILE A 92 23.93 10.38 2.61
N ASP A 93 25.12 9.91 3.00
CA ASP A 93 26.17 9.53 2.05
C ASP A 93 25.84 8.26 1.27
N SER A 94 25.20 7.30 1.92
CA SER A 94 24.78 6.06 1.28
C SER A 94 23.48 6.22 0.49
N SER A 95 23.23 5.30 -0.44
CA SER A 95 21.95 5.23 -1.13
C SER A 95 20.79 4.95 -0.16
N ILE A 96 19.66 5.58 -0.40
CA ILE A 96 18.42 5.38 0.35
C ILE A 96 17.55 4.38 -0.39
N SER A 97 17.14 3.31 0.30
CA SER A 97 16.16 2.36 -0.21
C SER A 97 14.75 2.84 0.15
N LYS A 98 14.14 3.59 -0.75
CA LYS A 98 12.75 4.00 -0.64
C LYS A 98 11.99 3.61 -1.89
N THR A 99 10.80 3.06 -1.70
CA THR A 99 9.89 2.73 -2.79
C THR A 99 9.02 3.94 -3.14
N ALA A 100 8.92 4.25 -4.43
CA ALA A 100 7.91 5.12 -4.98
C ALA A 100 6.75 4.23 -5.46
N ASN A 101 5.58 4.37 -4.84
CA ASN A 101 4.39 3.66 -5.27
C ASN A 101 3.86 4.28 -6.56
N VAL A 102 3.42 3.42 -7.45
CA VAL A 102 2.89 3.80 -8.77
C VAL A 102 1.50 3.19 -8.91
N PRO A 103 0.47 4.00 -9.18
CA PRO A 103 -0.88 3.51 -9.43
C PRO A 103 -0.93 2.47 -10.55
N THR A 104 -1.91 1.57 -10.50
CA THR A 104 -2.05 0.48 -11.49
C THR A 104 -2.30 1.00 -12.90
N ASP A 105 -3.02 2.10 -13.01
CA ASP A 105 -3.41 2.79 -14.25
C ASP A 105 -2.45 3.90 -14.67
N PHE A 106 -1.29 4.03 -13.98
CA PHE A 106 -0.33 5.09 -14.25
C PHE A 106 0.25 4.99 -15.66
N PRO A 107 0.22 6.08 -16.46
CA PRO A 107 0.69 6.06 -17.84
C PRO A 107 2.16 5.68 -17.95
N TYR A 108 2.48 4.81 -18.92
CA TYR A 108 3.86 4.34 -19.12
C TYR A 108 4.84 5.48 -19.43
N GLU A 109 4.42 6.48 -20.19
CA GLU A 109 5.27 7.63 -20.51
C GLU A 109 5.64 8.43 -19.26
N GLU A 110 4.72 8.62 -18.34
CA GLU A 110 4.96 9.26 -17.04
C GLU A 110 5.82 8.38 -16.13
N PHE A 111 5.61 7.05 -16.18
CA PHE A 111 6.44 6.10 -15.43
C PHE A 111 7.92 6.20 -15.79
N LYS A 112 8.27 6.33 -17.07
CA LYS A 112 9.66 6.50 -17.51
C LYS A 112 10.31 7.75 -16.91
N HIS A 113 9.54 8.82 -16.73
CA HIS A 113 10.04 10.07 -16.19
C HIS A 113 10.40 9.99 -14.70
N ILE A 114 9.84 9.05 -13.94
CA ILE A 114 10.15 8.89 -12.50
C ILE A 114 11.65 8.69 -12.29
N TYR A 115 12.28 7.80 -13.05
CA TYR A 115 13.71 7.50 -12.91
C TYR A 115 14.59 8.66 -13.38
N MET A 116 14.21 9.35 -14.45
CA MET A 116 14.93 10.56 -14.88
C MET A 116 14.82 11.66 -13.84
N TYR A 117 13.63 11.89 -13.32
CA TYR A 117 13.39 12.85 -12.26
C TYR A 117 14.20 12.51 -11.00
N ALA A 118 14.23 11.24 -10.59
CA ALA A 118 15.04 10.79 -9.46
C ALA A 118 16.54 11.09 -9.67
N TYR A 119 17.05 10.86 -10.86
CA TYR A 119 18.44 11.18 -11.22
C TYR A 119 18.70 12.69 -11.15
N GLU A 120 17.84 13.51 -11.73
CA GLU A 120 17.93 14.98 -11.73
C GLU A 120 17.87 15.57 -10.31
N GLN A 121 17.10 14.93 -9.41
CA GLN A 121 17.04 15.29 -8.00
C GLN A 121 18.25 14.81 -7.18
N GLY A 122 19.21 14.13 -7.80
CA GLY A 122 20.44 13.66 -7.16
C GLY A 122 20.30 12.43 -6.30
N LEU A 123 19.30 11.59 -6.55
CA LEU A 123 19.14 10.31 -5.88
C LEU A 123 20.23 9.33 -6.32
N LYS A 124 20.74 8.54 -5.39
CA LYS A 124 21.71 7.46 -5.63
C LYS A 124 21.06 6.12 -5.91
N GLY A 125 19.75 6.02 -5.74
CA GLY A 125 18.93 4.84 -6.06
C GLY A 125 17.46 5.20 -6.05
N CYS A 126 16.67 4.49 -6.86
CA CYS A 126 15.22 4.64 -6.93
C CYS A 126 14.60 3.27 -7.15
N THR A 127 13.55 2.97 -6.42
CA THR A 127 12.78 1.74 -6.56
C THR A 127 11.31 2.11 -6.75
N THR A 128 10.65 1.47 -7.68
CA THR A 128 9.22 1.64 -7.90
C THR A 128 8.48 0.37 -7.53
N PHE A 129 7.26 0.52 -7.03
CA PHE A 129 6.33 -0.58 -6.80
C PHE A 129 5.00 -0.26 -7.47
N ARG A 130 4.54 -1.15 -8.32
CA ARG A 130 3.22 -1.12 -8.93
C ARG A 130 2.46 -2.35 -8.49
N PHE A 131 1.31 -2.15 -7.88
CA PHE A 131 0.44 -3.27 -7.55
C PHE A 131 -0.07 -3.94 -8.84
N ASN A 132 0.05 -5.26 -8.91
CA ASN A 132 -0.50 -6.05 -10.00
C ASN A 132 -1.51 -7.05 -9.43
N PRO A 133 -2.82 -6.78 -9.54
CA PRO A 133 -3.85 -7.65 -8.98
C PRO A 133 -3.83 -9.07 -9.60
N GLU A 134 -3.42 -9.21 -10.86
CA GLU A 134 -3.38 -10.50 -11.55
C GLU A 134 -2.21 -11.39 -11.08
N ALA A 135 -1.08 -10.78 -10.73
CA ALA A 135 0.12 -11.50 -10.29
C ALA A 135 0.24 -11.58 -8.76
N PHE A 136 -0.61 -10.86 -8.03
CA PHE A 136 -0.43 -10.67 -6.61
C PHE A 136 -1.03 -11.83 -5.80
N GLN A 137 -0.17 -12.75 -5.41
CA GLN A 137 -0.42 -13.71 -4.32
C GLN A 137 0.38 -13.31 -3.06
N GLY A 138 0.50 -12.01 -2.83
CA GLY A 138 1.36 -11.44 -1.81
C GLY A 138 0.85 -11.60 -0.38
N VAL A 139 1.62 -11.06 0.54
CA VAL A 139 1.38 -11.11 1.99
C VAL A 139 0.37 -10.04 2.43
N LEU A 140 0.23 -8.98 1.64
CA LEU A 140 -0.59 -7.80 1.97
C LEU A 140 -1.67 -7.61 0.90
N VAL A 141 -2.91 -7.48 1.35
CA VAL A 141 -4.08 -7.23 0.49
C VAL A 141 -4.90 -6.11 1.10
N LYS A 142 -5.28 -5.11 0.30
CA LYS A 142 -6.24 -4.09 0.70
C LYS A 142 -7.66 -4.63 0.50
N GLU A 143 -8.55 -4.37 1.44
CA GLU A 143 -9.95 -4.82 1.37
C GLU A 143 -10.63 -4.29 0.10
N LYS A 144 -10.40 -3.03 -0.25
CA LYS A 144 -10.91 -2.42 -1.50
C LYS A 144 -10.41 -3.11 -2.77
N ASP A 145 -9.19 -3.62 -2.75
CA ASP A 145 -8.63 -4.34 -3.89
C ASP A 145 -9.32 -5.70 -4.06
N LEU A 146 -9.73 -6.34 -2.97
CA LEU A 146 -10.50 -7.58 -3.02
C LEU A 146 -11.91 -7.37 -3.59
N GLU A 147 -12.59 -6.31 -3.21
CA GLU A 147 -13.93 -5.98 -3.70
C GLU A 147 -13.96 -5.67 -5.19
N ASN A 148 -12.91 -5.05 -5.71
CA ASN A 148 -12.80 -4.66 -7.12
C ASN A 148 -12.07 -5.70 -7.98
N THR A 149 -11.45 -6.71 -7.38
CA THR A 149 -10.75 -7.77 -8.11
C THR A 149 -11.75 -8.68 -8.81
N LEU A 150 -11.49 -8.94 -10.08
CA LEU A 150 -12.26 -9.91 -10.86
C LEU A 150 -11.72 -11.31 -10.57
N TYR A 151 -12.57 -12.17 -10.05
CA TYR A 151 -12.25 -13.56 -9.77
C TYR A 151 -12.81 -14.44 -10.87
N GLU A 152 -12.02 -15.36 -11.35
CA GLU A 152 -12.41 -16.37 -12.33
C GLU A 152 -12.60 -17.71 -11.62
N PHE A 153 -13.82 -18.23 -11.67
CA PHE A 153 -14.17 -19.53 -11.10
C PHE A 153 -14.42 -20.53 -12.22
N VAL A 154 -13.70 -21.64 -12.18
CA VAL A 154 -13.97 -22.78 -13.07
C VAL A 154 -14.91 -23.71 -12.31
N LEU A 155 -16.12 -23.87 -12.82
CA LEU A 155 -17.12 -24.74 -12.22
C LEU A 155 -16.86 -26.22 -12.57
N GLU A 156 -17.52 -27.13 -11.84
CA GLU A 156 -17.34 -28.59 -12.06
C GLU A 156 -17.70 -29.06 -13.47
N ASP A 157 -18.58 -28.34 -14.16
CA ASP A 157 -18.99 -28.59 -15.53
C ASP A 157 -18.01 -28.01 -16.57
N GLY A 158 -16.91 -27.38 -16.13
CA GLY A 158 -15.91 -26.74 -16.96
C GLY A 158 -16.29 -25.34 -17.46
N SER A 159 -17.42 -24.80 -17.07
CA SER A 159 -17.79 -23.42 -17.37
C SER A 159 -16.99 -22.45 -16.50
N VAL A 160 -16.71 -21.25 -17.04
CA VAL A 160 -15.96 -20.21 -16.36
C VAL A 160 -16.92 -19.07 -16.02
N VAL A 161 -16.95 -18.69 -14.74
CA VAL A 161 -17.74 -17.56 -14.25
C VAL A 161 -16.78 -16.52 -13.69
N GLN A 162 -16.93 -15.27 -14.11
CA GLN A 162 -16.19 -14.14 -13.59
C GLN A 162 -17.08 -13.30 -12.69
N LEU A 163 -16.68 -13.13 -11.45
CA LEU A 163 -17.38 -12.36 -10.42
C LEU A 163 -16.42 -11.36 -9.79
N ARG A 164 -16.93 -10.21 -9.38
CA ARG A 164 -16.18 -9.28 -8.55
C ARG A 164 -16.27 -9.70 -7.09
N GLY A 165 -15.28 -9.29 -6.28
CA GLY A 165 -15.22 -9.68 -4.87
C GLY A 165 -16.38 -9.20 -4.01
N ASN A 166 -17.24 -8.29 -4.52
CA ASN A 166 -18.46 -7.80 -3.91
C ASN A 166 -19.75 -8.49 -4.43
N GLU A 167 -19.64 -9.44 -5.34
CA GLU A 167 -20.73 -10.26 -5.91
C GLU A 167 -20.71 -11.67 -5.34
#